data_89c077c556cd21c982e89b92d417637c
#
_entry.id   89c077c556cd21c982e89b92d417637c
#
_cell.length_a   1.000
_cell.length_b   1.000
_cell.length_c   1.000
_cell.angle_alpha   90.00
_cell.angle_beta   90.00
_cell.angle_gamma   90.00
#
_symmetry.space_group_name_H-M   'P 1'
#
loop_
_entity.id
_entity.type
_entity.pdbx_description
1 polymer ?
#
loop_
_entity_poly.entity_id
_entity_poly.type
_entity_poly.pdbx_seq_one_letter_code
_entity_poly.pdbx_strand_id
1 'polypeptide(L)' 'MEAIGAGLAALGVIGPGIGIGILTGLAATAIGRNPDATPQIRAQFILGAAFAEGLGVLAIVVAILAIVLPLGANTGG' A
#
# COMPACT_ATOMS: atom_id res chain seq x y z
N MET A 1 -16.66 -17.83 -3.23
CA MET A 1 -16.81 -16.38 -2.97
C MET A 1 -15.66 -15.81 -2.14
N GLU A 2 -15.17 -16.56 -1.16
CA GLU A 2 -14.05 -16.13 -0.34
C GLU A 2 -12.80 -15.87 -1.17
N ALA A 3 -12.50 -16.74 -2.14
CA ALA A 3 -11.33 -16.57 -3.00
C ALA A 3 -11.44 -15.33 -3.87
N ILE A 4 -12.64 -15.01 -4.35
CA ILE A 4 -12.88 -13.80 -5.14
C ILE A 4 -12.73 -12.57 -4.24
N GLY A 5 -13.30 -12.59 -3.04
CA GLY A 5 -13.17 -11.51 -2.07
C GLY A 5 -11.72 -11.26 -1.69
N ALA A 6 -10.94 -12.33 -1.46
CA ALA A 6 -9.53 -12.22 -1.14
C ALA A 6 -8.74 -11.60 -2.30
N GLY A 7 -9.04 -12.01 -3.53
CA GLY A 7 -8.39 -11.46 -4.72
C GLY A 7 -8.70 -9.98 -4.90
N LEU A 8 -9.95 -9.58 -4.71
CA LEU A 8 -10.35 -8.18 -4.81
C LEU A 8 -9.67 -7.33 -3.74
N ALA A 9 -9.60 -7.84 -2.50
CA ALA A 9 -8.93 -7.14 -1.42
C ALA A 9 -7.43 -7.01 -1.69
N ALA A 10 -6.79 -8.04 -2.23
CA ALA A 10 -5.38 -8.01 -2.56
C ALA A 10 -5.05 -6.97 -3.63
N LEU A 11 -6.00 -6.62 -4.52
CA LEU A 11 -5.81 -5.54 -5.47
C LEU A 11 -5.55 -4.20 -4.79
N GLY A 12 -5.91 -4.07 -3.52
CA GLY A 12 -5.63 -2.88 -2.73
C GLY A 12 -4.15 -2.55 -2.58
N VAL A 13 -3.24 -3.48 -2.91
CA VAL A 13 -1.80 -3.19 -2.88
C VAL A 13 -1.33 -2.45 -4.13
N ILE A 14 -2.12 -2.44 -5.20
CA ILE A 14 -1.74 -1.76 -6.45
C ILE A 14 -1.62 -0.25 -6.24
N GLY A 15 -2.59 0.36 -5.55
CA GLY A 15 -2.56 1.79 -5.26
C GLY A 15 -1.31 2.21 -4.51
N PRO A 16 -1.07 1.65 -3.30
CA PRO A 16 0.15 1.93 -2.55
C PRO A 16 1.43 1.62 -3.32
N GLY A 17 1.46 0.52 -4.09
CA GLY A 17 2.63 0.16 -4.88
C GLY A 17 2.96 1.21 -5.93
N ILE A 18 1.96 1.66 -6.69
CA ILE A 18 2.14 2.72 -7.68
C ILE A 18 2.51 4.03 -6.99
N GLY A 19 1.82 4.35 -5.88
CA GLY A 19 2.08 5.57 -5.12
C GLY A 19 3.51 5.64 -4.60
N ILE A 20 4.03 4.55 -4.05
CA ILE A 20 5.41 4.49 -3.56
C ILE A 20 6.39 4.61 -4.73
N GLY A 21 6.10 3.97 -5.85
CA GLY A 21 6.95 4.10 -7.04
C GLY A 21 7.06 5.55 -7.52
N ILE A 22 5.94 6.26 -7.60
CA ILE A 22 5.91 7.67 -7.97
C ILE A 22 6.64 8.51 -6.93
N LEU A 23 6.36 8.30 -5.65
CA LEU A 23 6.99 9.02 -4.55
C LEU A 23 8.51 8.84 -4.59
N THR A 24 9.00 7.62 -4.81
CA THR A 24 10.42 7.32 -4.90
C THR A 24 11.07 8.08 -6.05
N GLY A 25 10.44 8.08 -7.23
CA GLY A 25 10.94 8.80 -8.39
C GLY A 25 11.01 10.31 -8.15
N LEU A 26 9.96 10.88 -7.55
CA LEU A 26 9.93 12.31 -7.24
C LEU A 26 10.96 12.68 -6.18
N ALA A 27 11.12 11.86 -5.14
CA ALA A 27 12.12 12.10 -4.11
C ALA A 27 13.54 12.04 -4.69
N ALA A 28 13.82 11.05 -5.52
CA ALA A 28 15.12 10.93 -6.17
C ALA A 28 15.41 12.12 -7.06
N THR A 29 14.41 12.59 -7.82
CA THR A 29 14.54 13.78 -8.67
C THR A 29 14.81 15.02 -7.81
N ALA A 30 14.08 15.18 -6.72
CA ALA A 30 14.25 16.33 -5.83
C ALA A 30 15.65 16.36 -5.20
N ILE A 31 16.15 15.19 -4.77
CA ILE A 31 17.51 15.09 -4.22
C ILE A 31 18.55 15.45 -5.29
N GLY A 32 18.33 14.98 -6.53
CA GLY A 32 19.23 15.29 -7.64
C GLY A 32 19.29 16.78 -7.92
N ARG A 33 18.17 17.50 -7.76
CA ARG A 33 18.10 18.96 -7.98
C ARG A 33 18.63 19.77 -6.80
N ASN A 34 18.49 19.25 -5.61
CA ASN A 34 18.89 19.95 -4.39
C ASN A 34 19.46 18.96 -3.37
N PRO A 35 20.72 18.52 -3.57
CA PRO A 35 21.34 17.55 -2.67
C PRO A 35 21.42 18.01 -1.22
N ASP A 36 21.48 19.32 -0.99
CA ASP A 36 21.55 19.86 0.37
C ASP A 36 20.27 19.60 1.17
N ALA A 37 19.15 19.36 0.49
CA ALA A 37 17.87 19.06 1.13
C ALA A 37 17.67 17.54 1.31
N THR A 38 18.66 16.72 1.07
CA THR A 38 18.53 15.26 1.17
C THR A 38 17.93 14.78 2.49
N PRO A 39 18.35 15.26 3.66
CA PRO A 39 17.76 14.80 4.92
C PRO A 39 16.27 15.07 5.02
N GLN A 40 15.81 16.26 4.60
CA GLN A 40 14.41 16.65 4.67
C GLN A 40 13.59 15.86 3.67
N ILE A 41 14.09 15.67 2.45
CA ILE A 41 13.41 14.92 1.41
C ILE A 41 13.28 13.46 1.82
N ARG A 42 14.36 12.88 2.36
CA ARG A 42 14.34 11.49 2.83
C ARG A 42 13.34 11.30 3.95
N ALA A 43 13.25 12.23 4.89
CA ALA A 43 12.29 12.15 5.99
C ALA A 43 10.85 12.12 5.47
N GLN A 44 10.52 13.00 4.53
CA GLN A 44 9.20 13.04 3.93
C GLN A 44 8.91 11.79 3.10
N PHE A 45 9.90 11.32 2.35
CA PHE A 45 9.76 10.11 1.56
C PHE A 45 9.48 8.90 2.44
N ILE A 46 10.24 8.71 3.51
CA ILE A 46 10.05 7.57 4.42
C ILE A 46 8.68 7.62 5.08
N LEU A 47 8.25 8.81 5.50
CA LEU A 47 6.93 8.98 6.12
C LEU A 47 5.82 8.61 5.15
N GLY A 48 5.87 9.12 3.93
CA GLY A 48 4.87 8.82 2.90
C GLY A 48 4.87 7.35 2.52
N ALA A 49 6.06 6.76 2.35
CA ALA A 49 6.21 5.34 2.02
C ALA A 49 5.65 4.46 3.13
N ALA A 50 5.89 4.82 4.39
CA ALA A 50 5.39 4.04 5.52
C ALA A 50 3.86 4.03 5.56
N PHE A 51 3.20 5.18 5.33
CA PHE A 51 1.74 5.23 5.29
C PHE A 51 1.18 4.44 4.11
N ALA A 52 1.77 4.57 2.93
CA ALA A 52 1.30 3.85 1.75
C ALA A 52 1.48 2.34 1.93
N GLU A 53 2.62 1.92 2.47
CA GLU A 53 2.90 0.52 2.76
C GLU A 53 1.92 -0.03 3.79
N GLY A 54 1.58 0.77 4.82
CA GLY A 54 0.60 0.40 5.83
C GLY A 54 -0.76 0.09 5.23
N LEU A 55 -1.21 0.90 4.25
CA LEU A 55 -2.47 0.64 3.55
C LEU A 55 -2.40 -0.67 2.76
N GLY A 56 -1.27 -0.95 2.11
CA GLY A 56 -1.08 -2.20 1.39
C GLY A 56 -1.11 -3.41 2.33
N VAL A 57 -0.47 -3.29 3.48
CA VAL A 57 -0.51 -4.35 4.50
C VAL A 57 -1.93 -4.58 4.99
N LEU A 58 -2.70 -3.52 5.23
CA LEU A 58 -4.10 -3.66 5.64
C LEU A 58 -4.92 -4.36 4.57
N ALA A 59 -4.67 -4.08 3.29
CA ALA A 59 -5.36 -4.76 2.20
C ALA A 59 -5.09 -6.27 2.22
N ILE A 60 -3.85 -6.67 2.49
CA ILE A 60 -3.50 -8.09 2.60
C ILE A 60 -4.15 -8.71 3.83
N VAL A 61 -4.21 -8.00 4.95
CA VAL A 61 -4.92 -8.47 6.15
C VAL A 61 -6.38 -8.76 5.83
N VAL A 62 -7.05 -7.86 5.13
CA VAL A 62 -8.44 -8.07 4.72
C VAL A 62 -8.56 -9.28 3.81
N ALA A 63 -7.61 -9.47 2.88
CA ALA A 63 -7.61 -10.64 2.01
C ALA A 63 -7.50 -11.94 2.80
N ILE A 64 -6.64 -11.99 3.81
CA ILE A 64 -6.49 -13.16 4.67
C ILE A 64 -7.77 -13.40 5.47
N LEU A 65 -8.35 -12.36 6.05
CA LEU A 65 -9.60 -12.49 6.81
C LEU A 65 -10.73 -13.00 5.93
N ALA A 66 -10.78 -12.59 4.66
CA ALA A 66 -11.79 -13.06 3.72
C ALA A 66 -11.69 -14.58 3.47
N ILE A 67 -10.49 -15.14 3.59
CA ILE A 67 -10.27 -16.57 3.41
C ILE A 67 -10.56 -17.35 4.70
N VAL A 68 -10.09 -16.86 5.84
CA VAL A 68 -10.11 -17.63 7.10
C VAL A 68 -11.38 -17.44 7.91
N LEU A 69 -12.10 -16.34 7.72
CA LEU A 69 -13.34 -16.09 8.43
C LEU A 69 -14.55 -16.39 7.52
N PRO A 70 -15.67 -16.85 8.09
CA PRO A 70 -16.86 -17.18 7.28
C PRO A 70 -17.67 -15.93 6.92
N LEU A 71 -17.02 -14.89 6.43
CA LEU A 71 -17.66 -13.62 6.12
C LEU A 71 -18.69 -13.76 5.00
N GLY A 72 -18.31 -14.48 3.95
CA GLY A 72 -19.20 -14.70 2.80
C GLY A 72 -20.34 -15.63 3.11
N ALA A 73 -20.16 -16.56 4.03
CA ALA A 73 -21.17 -17.54 4.38
C ALA A 73 -22.37 -16.93 5.13
N ASN A 74 -22.18 -15.74 5.71
CA ASN A 74 -23.21 -15.06 6.49
C ASN A 74 -24.06 -14.10 5.66
N THR A 75 -23.82 -14.01 4.38
CA THR A 75 -24.45 -13.01 3.52
C THR A 75 -25.50 -13.60 2.59
N GLY A 76 -26.22 -14.55 3.07
CA GLY A 76 -27.33 -15.08 2.29
C GLY A 76 -27.10 -16.48 1.83
N GLY A 77 -26.19 -17.04 2.50
CA GLY A 77 -25.97 -18.37 2.18
C GLY A 77 -26.47 -19.36 3.00
#